data_84e7d4c67075552f21dcac90c086a7a6
#
_entry.id   84e7d4c67075552f21dcac90c086a7a6
#
_cell.length_a   1.000
_cell.length_b   1.000
_cell.length_c   1.000
_cell.angle_alpha   90.00
_cell.angle_beta   90.00
_cell.angle_gamma   90.00
#
_symmetry.space_group_name_H-M   'P 1'
#
loop_
_entity.id
_entity.type
_entity.pdbx_description
1 polymer ?
#
loop_
_entity_poly.entity_id
_entity_poly.type
_entity_poly.pdbx_seq_one_letter_code
_entity_poly.pdbx_strand_id
1 'polypeptide(L)'
;MGKITIRDVAREAGVSISLVSLVMNAKRDAEGNLDCNVNKDTARRIAEVAKRLGYRPNKAAASLRSGRFYTIGMVTSDIANQFFADIARYIENIAHNYNYTVLFGSSDESAEKLDNIVDTFIGNGVEGLIVAPCSGSEEVLRKALDAGIPTVLLDRDIAGLDVGRVMLDNERAGRMGVEHLYENGYRRIEMISYTLGISSLSERERGYCEAMRRYGLEGYSQIHYTVYGHAQEDTVRIFE
;
A
#
# COMPACT_ATOMS: atom_id res chain seq x y z
N MET A 1 -7.76 36.84 -6.40
CA MET A 1 -8.88 36.58 -5.47
C MET A 1 -8.40 35.76 -4.30
N GLY A 2 -8.61 36.19 -3.06
CA GLY A 2 -8.20 35.44 -1.86
C GLY A 2 -9.00 34.14 -1.73
N LYS A 3 -8.38 33.10 -1.14
CA LYS A 3 -9.02 31.81 -0.89
C LYS A 3 -10.18 31.99 0.10
N ILE A 4 -11.39 31.58 -0.29
CA ILE A 4 -12.58 31.63 0.59
C ILE A 4 -12.34 30.74 1.82
N THR A 5 -12.63 31.26 2.98
CA THR A 5 -12.40 30.64 4.28
C THR A 5 -13.72 30.25 4.96
N ILE A 6 -13.63 29.39 5.98
CA ILE A 6 -14.79 29.04 6.82
C ILE A 6 -15.40 30.27 7.50
N ARG A 7 -14.59 31.33 7.78
CA ARG A 7 -15.05 32.58 8.36
C ARG A 7 -15.97 33.36 7.41
N ASP A 8 -15.69 33.29 6.11
CA ASP A 8 -16.49 33.96 5.10
C ASP A 8 -17.86 33.28 4.97
N VAL A 9 -17.91 31.96 5.02
CA VAL A 9 -19.16 31.19 5.04
C VAL A 9 -19.96 31.48 6.30
N ALA A 10 -19.33 31.52 7.47
CA ALA A 10 -19.97 31.80 8.74
C ALA A 10 -20.62 33.21 8.74
N ARG A 11 -19.89 34.23 8.28
CA ARG A 11 -20.37 35.59 8.14
C ARG A 11 -21.56 35.69 7.20
N GLU A 12 -21.47 35.11 6.02
CA GLU A 12 -22.50 35.15 5.00
C GLU A 12 -23.75 34.34 5.38
N ALA A 13 -23.58 33.22 6.08
CA ALA A 13 -24.69 32.42 6.58
C ALA A 13 -25.29 32.94 7.91
N GLY A 14 -24.68 33.92 8.55
CA GLY A 14 -25.17 34.49 9.83
C GLY A 14 -25.09 33.48 10.98
N VAL A 15 -24.03 32.66 11.04
CA VAL A 15 -23.87 31.61 12.05
C VAL A 15 -22.44 31.57 12.58
N SER A 16 -22.19 30.79 13.66
CA SER A 16 -20.87 30.62 14.20
C SER A 16 -19.97 29.74 13.28
N ILE A 17 -18.65 29.93 13.34
CA ILE A 17 -17.66 29.10 12.63
C ILE A 17 -17.81 27.63 13.03
N SER A 18 -18.07 27.36 14.32
CA SER A 18 -18.27 26.01 14.84
C SER A 18 -19.46 25.32 14.18
N LEU A 19 -20.56 26.05 13.96
CA LEU A 19 -21.74 25.50 13.33
C LEU A 19 -21.50 25.19 11.84
N VAL A 20 -20.80 26.08 11.12
CA VAL A 20 -20.33 25.78 9.74
C VAL A 20 -19.45 24.55 9.71
N SER A 21 -18.48 24.45 10.62
CA SER A 21 -17.60 23.29 10.71
C SER A 21 -18.37 22.00 10.95
N LEU A 22 -19.36 22.02 11.84
CA LEU A 22 -20.21 20.86 12.15
C LEU A 22 -20.97 20.38 10.91
N VAL A 23 -21.66 21.31 10.22
CA VAL A 23 -22.44 20.99 9.02
C VAL A 23 -21.55 20.52 7.86
N MET A 24 -20.39 21.16 7.63
CA MET A 24 -19.52 20.86 6.51
C MET A 24 -18.74 19.54 6.70
N ASN A 25 -18.58 19.05 7.94
CA ASN A 25 -17.93 17.79 8.27
C ASN A 25 -18.91 16.67 8.63
N ALA A 26 -20.22 16.95 8.65
CA ALA A 26 -21.24 15.95 8.94
C ALA A 26 -21.29 14.87 7.84
N LYS A 27 -21.42 13.61 8.25
CA LYS A 27 -21.69 12.51 7.33
C LYS A 27 -23.11 12.67 6.77
N ARG A 28 -23.34 12.11 5.59
CA ARG A 28 -24.68 11.95 5.05
C ARG A 28 -25.15 10.53 5.30
N ASP A 29 -26.38 10.38 5.71
CA ASP A 29 -27.02 9.07 5.77
C ASP A 29 -27.33 8.53 4.35
N ALA A 30 -27.88 7.32 4.27
CA ALA A 30 -28.24 6.68 3.00
C ALA A 30 -29.30 7.46 2.21
N GLU A 31 -30.06 8.33 2.88
CA GLU A 31 -31.12 9.18 2.31
C GLU A 31 -30.60 10.58 1.95
N GLY A 32 -29.28 10.84 2.17
CA GLY A 32 -28.65 12.11 1.83
C GLY A 32 -28.81 13.22 2.89
N ASN A 33 -29.43 12.94 4.03
CA ASN A 33 -29.54 13.89 5.13
C ASN A 33 -28.21 14.00 5.88
N LEU A 34 -27.95 15.19 6.45
CA LEU A 34 -26.75 15.39 7.26
C LEU A 34 -26.96 14.79 8.66
N ASP A 35 -26.08 13.89 9.05
CA ASP A 35 -26.00 13.32 10.40
C ASP A 35 -25.32 14.34 11.34
N CYS A 36 -26.07 15.36 11.70
CA CYS A 36 -25.62 16.36 12.67
C CYS A 36 -26.83 16.92 13.44
N ASN A 37 -26.60 17.23 14.71
CA ASN A 37 -27.62 17.84 15.59
C ASN A 37 -27.78 19.35 15.29
N VAL A 38 -28.14 19.67 14.05
CA VAL A 38 -28.38 21.04 13.56
C VAL A 38 -29.73 21.09 12.88
N ASN A 39 -30.48 22.18 13.11
CA ASN A 39 -31.74 22.39 12.42
C ASN A 39 -31.54 22.26 10.90
N LYS A 40 -32.42 21.50 10.23
CA LYS A 40 -32.31 21.17 8.79
C LYS A 40 -32.26 22.41 7.89
N ASP A 41 -33.04 23.46 8.20
CA ASP A 41 -33.05 24.70 7.42
C ASP A 41 -31.73 25.47 7.58
N THR A 42 -31.16 25.47 8.78
CA THR A 42 -29.85 26.08 9.05
C THR A 42 -28.73 25.31 8.34
N ALA A 43 -28.77 24.00 8.39
CA ALA A 43 -27.79 23.15 7.69
C ALA A 43 -27.85 23.34 6.16
N ARG A 44 -29.06 23.40 5.60
CA ARG A 44 -29.30 23.69 4.19
C ARG A 44 -28.74 25.05 3.78
N ARG A 45 -29.06 26.10 4.54
CA ARG A 45 -28.55 27.46 4.30
C ARG A 45 -27.03 27.52 4.30
N ILE A 46 -26.39 26.90 5.27
CA ILE A 46 -24.91 26.82 5.33
C ILE A 46 -24.36 26.12 4.08
N ALA A 47 -24.91 24.99 3.66
CA ALA A 47 -24.46 24.24 2.48
C ALA A 47 -24.66 25.07 1.18
N GLU A 48 -25.79 25.80 1.04
CA GLU A 48 -26.04 26.67 -0.11
C GLU A 48 -25.05 27.83 -0.17
N VAL A 49 -24.79 28.50 0.96
CA VAL A 49 -23.80 29.59 1.03
C VAL A 49 -22.40 29.07 0.71
N ALA A 50 -21.97 27.92 1.29
CA ALA A 50 -20.67 27.32 1.02
C ALA A 50 -20.53 27.00 -0.49
N LYS A 51 -21.54 26.41 -1.11
CA LYS A 51 -21.57 26.11 -2.55
C LYS A 51 -21.48 27.40 -3.40
N ARG A 52 -22.26 28.44 -3.08
CA ARG A 52 -22.25 29.71 -3.79
C ARG A 52 -20.90 30.42 -3.72
N LEU A 53 -20.25 30.39 -2.56
CA LEU A 53 -18.91 30.97 -2.36
C LEU A 53 -17.78 30.11 -2.92
N GLY A 54 -18.06 28.88 -3.35
CA GLY A 54 -17.03 27.93 -3.76
C GLY A 54 -16.14 27.45 -2.62
N TYR A 55 -16.64 27.51 -1.38
CA TYR A 55 -15.91 27.07 -0.20
C TYR A 55 -15.73 25.53 -0.23
N ARG A 56 -14.52 25.10 -0.04
CA ARG A 56 -14.17 23.68 0.21
C ARG A 56 -13.54 23.55 1.58
N PRO A 57 -14.04 22.63 2.45
CA PRO A 57 -13.38 22.36 3.72
C PRO A 57 -11.89 22.06 3.52
N ASN A 58 -11.05 22.69 4.33
CA ASN A 58 -9.64 22.41 4.33
C ASN A 58 -9.40 21.16 5.20
N LYS A 59 -9.27 19.99 4.55
CA LYS A 59 -9.03 18.73 5.25
C LYS A 59 -7.74 18.79 6.10
N ALA A 60 -6.68 19.42 5.60
CA ALA A 60 -5.42 19.56 6.35
C ALA A 60 -5.62 20.35 7.65
N ALA A 61 -6.38 21.45 7.62
CA ALA A 61 -6.69 22.21 8.84
C ALA A 61 -7.62 21.43 9.81
N ALA A 62 -8.48 20.58 9.29
CA ALA A 62 -9.31 19.70 10.11
C ALA A 62 -8.47 18.60 10.75
N SER A 63 -7.55 17.99 10.00
CA SER A 63 -6.61 16.95 10.45
C SER A 63 -5.66 17.48 11.52
N LEU A 64 -5.10 18.67 11.33
CA LEU A 64 -4.25 19.33 12.35
C LEU A 64 -4.99 19.53 13.68
N ARG A 65 -6.29 19.82 13.64
CA ARG A 65 -7.11 20.02 14.86
C ARG A 65 -7.49 18.70 15.52
N SER A 66 -7.78 17.68 14.74
CA SER A 66 -8.20 16.34 15.24
C SER A 66 -7.00 15.43 15.54
N GLY A 67 -5.81 15.75 15.03
CA GLY A 67 -4.64 14.87 15.03
C GLY A 67 -4.79 13.65 14.10
N ARG A 68 -5.83 13.62 13.23
CA ARG A 68 -6.11 12.47 12.36
C ARG A 68 -6.18 12.89 10.90
N PHE A 69 -5.42 12.21 10.06
CA PHE A 69 -5.33 12.46 8.62
C PHE A 69 -6.14 11.47 7.79
N TYR A 70 -6.52 10.33 8.38
CA TYR A 70 -7.25 9.25 7.69
C TYR A 70 -6.56 8.84 6.38
N THR A 71 -5.25 8.68 6.45
CA THR A 71 -4.41 8.37 5.30
C THR A 71 -3.48 7.21 5.65
N ILE A 72 -3.36 6.25 4.75
CA ILE A 72 -2.42 5.11 4.82
C ILE A 72 -1.46 5.22 3.65
N GLY A 73 -0.18 4.97 3.90
CA GLY A 73 0.82 4.81 2.85
C GLY A 73 0.90 3.35 2.40
N MET A 74 0.93 3.10 1.11
CA MET A 74 1.25 1.80 0.53
C MET A 74 2.42 1.96 -0.43
N VAL A 75 3.51 1.21 -0.18
CA VAL A 75 4.66 1.19 -1.06
C VAL A 75 4.84 -0.22 -1.60
N THR A 76 4.86 -0.32 -2.93
CA THR A 76 5.16 -1.57 -3.66
C THR A 76 6.56 -1.50 -4.24
N SER A 77 7.11 -2.65 -4.59
CA SER A 77 8.40 -2.69 -5.29
C SER A 77 8.28 -2.24 -6.75
N ASP A 78 7.14 -2.52 -7.40
CA ASP A 78 6.86 -2.12 -8.77
C ASP A 78 5.35 -1.94 -8.96
N ILE A 79 4.91 -0.73 -9.26
CA ILE A 79 3.51 -0.41 -9.51
C ILE A 79 2.98 -1.00 -10.81
N ALA A 80 3.87 -1.30 -11.77
CA ALA A 80 3.50 -1.94 -13.04
C ALA A 80 3.28 -3.45 -12.90
N ASN A 81 3.72 -4.05 -11.80
CA ASN A 81 3.49 -5.47 -11.55
C ASN A 81 2.03 -5.72 -11.17
N GLN A 82 1.34 -6.53 -12.00
CA GLN A 82 -0.09 -6.84 -11.84
C GLN A 82 -0.42 -7.41 -10.45
N PHE A 83 0.48 -8.19 -9.87
CA PHE A 83 0.30 -8.75 -8.52
C PHE A 83 0.10 -7.63 -7.48
N PHE A 84 0.96 -6.61 -7.48
CA PHE A 84 0.82 -5.49 -6.56
C PHE A 84 -0.34 -4.56 -6.93
N ALA A 85 -0.64 -4.40 -8.22
CA ALA A 85 -1.77 -3.60 -8.66
C ALA A 85 -3.12 -4.18 -8.19
N ASP A 86 -3.27 -5.50 -8.23
CA ASP A 86 -4.48 -6.17 -7.74
C ASP A 86 -4.62 -6.02 -6.22
N ILE A 87 -3.54 -6.24 -5.46
CA ILE A 87 -3.54 -6.04 -4.01
C ILE A 87 -3.87 -4.59 -3.66
N ALA A 88 -3.26 -3.62 -4.36
CA ALA A 88 -3.50 -2.19 -4.15
C ALA A 88 -4.97 -1.83 -4.31
N ARG A 89 -5.65 -2.38 -5.32
CA ARG A 89 -7.09 -2.21 -5.53
C ARG A 89 -7.92 -2.71 -4.35
N TYR A 90 -7.60 -3.90 -3.82
CA TYR A 90 -8.32 -4.44 -2.67
C TYR A 90 -8.09 -3.61 -1.41
N ILE A 91 -6.86 -3.17 -1.17
CA ILE A 91 -6.51 -2.31 -0.03
C ILE A 91 -7.25 -0.97 -0.14
N GLU A 92 -7.27 -0.35 -1.32
CA GLU A 92 -7.98 0.91 -1.55
C GLU A 92 -9.47 0.78 -1.27
N ASN A 93 -10.12 -0.26 -1.80
CA ASN A 93 -11.54 -0.53 -1.57
C ASN A 93 -11.86 -0.71 -0.08
N ILE A 94 -11.03 -1.45 0.65
CA ILE A 94 -11.22 -1.67 2.09
C ILE A 94 -10.99 -0.35 2.85
N ALA A 95 -9.90 0.36 2.57
CA ALA A 95 -9.57 1.63 3.20
C ALA A 95 -10.70 2.66 2.99
N HIS A 96 -11.27 2.71 1.79
CA HIS A 96 -12.42 3.58 1.48
C HIS A 96 -13.61 3.32 2.41
N ASN A 97 -13.94 2.05 2.71
CA ASN A 97 -15.04 1.70 3.61
C ASN A 97 -14.83 2.20 5.05
N TYR A 98 -13.56 2.40 5.43
CA TYR A 98 -13.18 3.00 6.72
C TYR A 98 -12.89 4.50 6.63
N ASN A 99 -13.19 5.15 5.50
CA ASN A 99 -12.91 6.56 5.20
C ASN A 99 -11.41 6.92 5.21
N TYR A 100 -10.54 5.96 4.93
CA TYR A 100 -9.13 6.20 4.69
C TYR A 100 -8.85 6.44 3.22
N THR A 101 -7.89 7.30 2.95
CA THR A 101 -7.27 7.49 1.63
C THR A 101 -5.96 6.72 1.60
N VAL A 102 -5.65 6.03 0.51
CA VAL A 102 -4.35 5.36 0.34
C VAL A 102 -3.46 6.21 -0.56
N LEU A 103 -2.25 6.51 -0.08
CA LEU A 103 -1.17 7.09 -0.89
C LEU A 103 -0.33 5.94 -1.41
N PHE A 104 -0.10 5.91 -2.71
CA PHE A 104 0.70 4.86 -3.36
C PHE A 104 2.09 5.36 -3.70
N GLY A 105 3.09 4.51 -3.51
CA GLY A 105 4.47 4.70 -3.93
C GLY A 105 5.03 3.43 -4.57
N SER A 106 6.00 3.59 -5.48
CA SER A 106 6.76 2.49 -6.08
C SER A 106 8.24 2.69 -5.79
N SER A 107 8.87 1.73 -5.11
CA SER A 107 10.28 1.82 -4.77
C SER A 107 11.21 1.42 -5.93
N ASP A 108 10.69 0.72 -6.93
CA ASP A 108 11.43 0.17 -8.07
C ASP A 108 12.70 -0.58 -7.63
N GLU A 109 12.56 -1.38 -6.56
CA GLU A 109 13.63 -2.15 -5.90
C GLU A 109 14.80 -1.30 -5.37
N SER A 110 14.58 0.01 -5.13
CA SER A 110 15.57 0.94 -4.59
C SER A 110 15.24 1.33 -3.15
N ALA A 111 16.16 1.03 -2.21
CA ALA A 111 16.02 1.43 -0.81
C ALA A 111 16.06 2.96 -0.65
N GLU A 112 16.84 3.67 -1.45
CA GLU A 112 16.89 5.14 -1.44
C GLU A 112 15.54 5.74 -1.87
N LYS A 113 14.94 5.19 -2.94
CA LYS A 113 13.62 5.62 -3.39
C LYS A 113 12.55 5.33 -2.35
N LEU A 114 12.63 4.16 -1.69
CA LEU A 114 11.74 3.80 -0.60
C LEU A 114 11.86 4.81 0.56
N ASP A 115 13.08 5.18 0.96
CA ASP A 115 13.30 6.16 2.03
C ASP A 115 12.65 7.50 1.72
N ASN A 116 12.86 8.03 0.52
CA ASN A 116 12.24 9.27 0.06
C ASN A 116 10.70 9.22 0.08
N ILE A 117 10.12 8.08 -0.31
CA ILE A 117 8.66 7.87 -0.29
C ILE A 117 8.16 7.83 1.15
N VAL A 118 8.83 7.09 2.03
CA VAL A 118 8.46 6.95 3.44
C VAL A 118 8.54 8.32 4.13
N ASP A 119 9.60 9.10 3.91
CA ASP A 119 9.71 10.46 4.43
C ASP A 119 8.57 11.36 3.96
N THR A 120 8.23 11.27 2.67
CA THR A 120 7.10 12.01 2.12
C THR A 120 5.78 11.60 2.78
N PHE A 121 5.58 10.31 3.01
CA PHE A 121 4.36 9.80 3.64
C PHE A 121 4.26 10.24 5.11
N ILE A 122 5.37 10.15 5.87
CA ILE A 122 5.44 10.65 7.25
C ILE A 122 5.14 12.16 7.28
N GLY A 123 5.76 12.94 6.39
CA GLY A 123 5.51 14.38 6.27
C GLY A 123 4.07 14.73 5.88
N ASN A 124 3.36 13.86 5.18
CA ASN A 124 1.95 14.01 4.85
C ASN A 124 1.01 13.46 5.94
N GLY A 125 1.53 12.97 7.06
CA GLY A 125 0.74 12.53 8.21
C GLY A 125 0.03 11.20 7.97
N VAL A 126 0.64 10.22 7.29
CA VAL A 126 0.07 8.88 7.21
C VAL A 126 -0.05 8.26 8.60
N GLU A 127 -1.14 7.56 8.86
CA GLU A 127 -1.45 6.91 10.13
C GLU A 127 -1.00 5.44 10.17
N GLY A 128 -0.47 4.94 9.06
CA GLY A 128 0.08 3.59 8.93
C GLY A 128 0.71 3.36 7.56
N LEU A 129 1.57 2.34 7.49
CA LEU A 129 2.27 1.93 6.28
C LEU A 129 2.00 0.47 5.95
N ILE A 130 1.82 0.18 4.67
CA ILE A 130 1.85 -1.17 4.10
C ILE A 130 3.00 -1.15 3.10
N VAL A 131 4.01 -1.99 3.28
CA VAL A 131 5.24 -1.94 2.48
C VAL A 131 5.63 -3.31 1.97
N ALA A 132 5.85 -3.43 0.66
CA ALA A 132 6.62 -4.53 0.07
C ALA A 132 8.11 -4.11 0.09
N PRO A 133 8.92 -4.60 1.04
CA PRO A 133 10.28 -4.12 1.20
C PRO A 133 11.18 -4.58 0.05
N CYS A 134 12.19 -3.79 -0.26
CA CYS A 134 13.29 -4.16 -1.16
C CYS A 134 14.57 -4.47 -0.36
N SER A 135 15.57 -4.97 -1.01
CA SER A 135 16.86 -5.24 -0.38
C SER A 135 17.46 -3.95 0.22
N GLY A 136 17.98 -4.03 1.44
CA GLY A 136 18.58 -2.89 2.14
C GLY A 136 17.60 -1.89 2.75
N SER A 137 16.30 -2.20 2.82
CA SER A 137 15.27 -1.28 3.33
C SER A 137 15.03 -1.37 4.86
N GLU A 138 15.81 -2.16 5.60
CA GLU A 138 15.60 -2.36 7.03
C GLU A 138 15.65 -1.05 7.84
N GLU A 139 16.67 -0.22 7.59
CA GLU A 139 16.82 1.07 8.31
C GLU A 139 15.68 2.03 8.02
N VAL A 140 15.19 2.05 6.78
CA VAL A 140 14.04 2.86 6.38
C VAL A 140 12.80 2.49 7.17
N LEU A 141 12.55 1.19 7.34
CA LEU A 141 11.39 0.72 8.09
C LEU A 141 11.54 0.93 9.59
N ARG A 142 12.75 0.78 10.15
CA ARG A 142 13.02 1.15 11.55
C ARG A 142 12.72 2.63 11.79
N LYS A 143 13.15 3.53 10.90
CA LYS A 143 12.85 4.96 10.96
C LYS A 143 11.36 5.25 11.00
N ALA A 144 10.54 4.55 10.18
CA ALA A 144 9.09 4.70 10.21
C ALA A 144 8.49 4.24 11.55
N LEU A 145 8.99 3.12 12.10
CA LEU A 145 8.56 2.61 13.40
C LEU A 145 8.95 3.56 14.54
N ASP A 146 10.16 4.09 14.52
CA ASP A 146 10.64 5.07 15.49
C ASP A 146 9.86 6.39 15.46
N ALA A 147 9.33 6.74 14.28
CA ALA A 147 8.37 7.83 14.12
C ALA A 147 6.95 7.49 14.62
N GLY A 148 6.76 6.29 15.16
CA GLY A 148 5.47 5.83 15.69
C GLY A 148 4.44 5.44 14.62
N ILE A 149 4.85 5.15 13.40
CA ILE A 149 3.96 4.76 12.29
C ILE A 149 3.79 3.23 12.28
N PRO A 150 2.60 2.70 12.60
CA PRO A 150 2.32 1.27 12.48
C PRO A 150 2.60 0.78 11.06
N THR A 151 3.37 -0.28 10.94
CA THR A 151 3.82 -0.81 9.65
C THR A 151 3.44 -2.27 9.50
N VAL A 152 3.00 -2.64 8.30
CA VAL A 152 2.74 -4.03 7.90
C VAL A 152 3.59 -4.34 6.67
N LEU A 153 4.34 -5.45 6.74
CA LEU A 153 5.07 -5.98 5.59
C LEU A 153 4.14 -6.79 4.68
N LEU A 154 4.31 -6.60 3.39
CA LEU A 154 3.54 -7.28 2.34
C LEU A 154 4.47 -8.10 1.45
N ASP A 155 4.12 -9.37 1.23
CA ASP A 155 4.82 -10.31 0.31
C ASP A 155 6.25 -10.66 0.70
N ARG A 156 6.98 -9.78 1.39
CA ARG A 156 8.40 -9.95 1.70
C ARG A 156 8.68 -9.65 3.16
N ASP A 157 9.55 -10.42 3.76
CA ASP A 157 9.96 -10.25 5.17
C ASP A 157 11.31 -9.54 5.29
N ILE A 158 11.48 -8.88 6.42
CA ILE A 158 12.77 -8.40 6.91
C ILE A 158 12.98 -8.98 8.30
N ALA A 159 14.02 -9.78 8.44
CA ALA A 159 14.36 -10.41 9.71
C ALA A 159 14.65 -9.35 10.80
N GLY A 160 14.16 -9.60 12.02
CA GLY A 160 14.44 -8.76 13.17
C GLY A 160 13.56 -7.51 13.31
N LEU A 161 12.53 -7.33 12.45
CA LEU A 161 11.49 -6.33 12.66
C LEU A 161 10.28 -6.98 13.34
N ASP A 162 9.79 -6.38 14.43
CA ASP A 162 8.57 -6.82 15.12
C ASP A 162 7.37 -6.03 14.58
N VAL A 163 6.83 -6.49 13.45
CA VAL A 163 5.73 -5.86 12.71
C VAL A 163 4.75 -6.90 12.18
N GLY A 164 3.53 -6.47 11.87
CA GLY A 164 2.57 -7.31 11.15
C GLY A 164 3.09 -7.72 9.77
N ARG A 165 2.75 -8.94 9.35
CA ARG A 165 3.17 -9.49 8.05
C ARG A 165 2.00 -10.13 7.33
N VAL A 166 1.90 -9.90 6.03
CA VAL A 166 0.98 -10.60 5.13
C VAL A 166 1.82 -11.21 4.00
N MET A 167 2.03 -12.51 4.07
CA MET A 167 2.96 -13.26 3.23
C MET A 167 2.25 -14.39 2.48
N LEU A 168 2.78 -14.73 1.32
CA LEU A 168 2.52 -16.00 0.67
C LEU A 168 3.40 -17.08 1.30
N ASP A 169 2.92 -18.32 1.39
CA ASP A 169 3.77 -19.49 1.66
C ASP A 169 4.63 -19.80 0.42
N ASN A 170 5.70 -19.04 0.27
CA ASN A 170 6.57 -19.08 -0.90
C ASN A 170 7.30 -20.41 -1.04
N GLU A 171 7.67 -21.02 0.08
CA GLU A 171 8.33 -22.33 0.06
C GLU A 171 7.38 -23.40 -0.46
N ARG A 172 6.14 -23.41 0.02
CA ARG A 172 5.10 -24.26 -0.53
C ARG A 172 4.82 -23.99 -2.00
N ALA A 173 4.81 -22.74 -2.44
CA ALA A 173 4.61 -22.38 -3.84
C ALA A 173 5.71 -22.96 -4.73
N GLY A 174 6.99 -22.89 -4.30
CA GLY A 174 8.11 -23.52 -5.00
C GLY A 174 7.95 -25.03 -5.09
N ARG A 175 7.58 -25.71 -3.99
CA ARG A 175 7.30 -27.14 -3.99
C ARG A 175 6.17 -27.52 -4.95
N MET A 176 5.04 -26.83 -4.87
CA MET A 176 3.86 -27.11 -5.69
C MET A 176 4.17 -27.02 -7.18
N GLY A 177 5.01 -26.08 -7.61
CA GLY A 177 5.43 -25.96 -9.00
C GLY A 177 6.16 -27.22 -9.49
N VAL A 178 7.11 -27.74 -8.72
CA VAL A 178 7.83 -28.98 -9.04
C VAL A 178 6.90 -30.18 -8.99
N GLU A 179 6.07 -30.30 -7.95
CA GLU A 179 5.10 -31.41 -7.79
C GLU A 179 4.20 -31.51 -9.00
N HIS A 180 3.61 -30.38 -9.42
CA HIS A 180 2.73 -30.32 -10.58
C HIS A 180 3.43 -30.77 -11.86
N LEU A 181 4.65 -30.30 -12.13
CA LEU A 181 5.40 -30.70 -13.32
C LEU A 181 5.80 -32.17 -13.26
N TYR A 182 6.20 -32.67 -12.09
CA TYR A 182 6.55 -34.08 -11.90
C TYR A 182 5.35 -35.02 -12.15
N GLU A 183 4.16 -34.67 -11.62
CA GLU A 183 2.91 -35.43 -11.84
C GLU A 183 2.49 -35.45 -13.31
N ASN A 184 2.83 -34.41 -14.08
CA ASN A 184 2.62 -34.35 -15.53
C ASN A 184 3.73 -35.03 -16.36
N GLY A 185 4.65 -35.78 -15.72
CA GLY A 185 5.65 -36.60 -16.38
C GLY A 185 6.99 -35.90 -16.67
N TYR A 186 7.13 -34.62 -16.34
CA TYR A 186 8.40 -33.89 -16.51
C TYR A 186 9.43 -34.35 -15.48
N ARG A 187 10.69 -34.42 -15.87
CA ARG A 187 11.82 -34.84 -15.02
C ARG A 187 12.99 -33.87 -15.05
N ARG A 188 13.12 -33.08 -16.08
CA ARG A 188 14.07 -31.97 -16.18
C ARG A 188 13.30 -30.68 -15.91
N ILE A 189 13.32 -30.24 -14.66
CA ILE A 189 12.55 -29.10 -14.16
C ILE A 189 13.59 -28.08 -13.69
N GLU A 190 13.59 -26.91 -14.30
CA GLU A 190 14.50 -25.83 -14.00
C GLU A 190 13.72 -24.63 -13.48
N MET A 191 14.36 -23.80 -12.69
CA MET A 191 13.76 -22.59 -12.11
C MET A 191 14.45 -21.35 -12.65
N ILE A 192 13.67 -20.30 -12.97
CA ILE A 192 14.19 -18.96 -13.24
C ILE A 192 13.87 -18.09 -12.03
N SER A 193 14.86 -17.39 -11.50
CA SER A 193 14.74 -16.50 -10.36
C SER A 193 15.46 -15.19 -10.62
N TYR A 194 15.22 -14.18 -9.77
CA TYR A 194 15.92 -12.90 -9.85
C TYR A 194 17.10 -12.85 -8.89
N THR A 195 18.12 -12.05 -9.22
CA THR A 195 19.28 -11.76 -8.35
C THR A 195 18.94 -10.76 -7.22
N LEU A 196 17.71 -10.71 -6.78
CA LEU A 196 17.26 -9.84 -5.70
C LEU A 196 17.39 -10.56 -4.35
N GLY A 197 18.05 -9.96 -3.38
CA GLY A 197 18.19 -10.51 -2.03
C GLY A 197 16.93 -10.36 -1.19
N ILE A 198 15.80 -10.93 -1.63
CA ILE A 198 14.48 -10.82 -0.97
C ILE A 198 13.97 -12.18 -0.52
N SER A 199 13.27 -12.20 0.62
CA SER A 199 12.81 -13.43 1.29
C SER A 199 11.92 -14.30 0.41
N SER A 200 10.96 -13.71 -0.32
CA SER A 200 10.00 -14.45 -1.14
C SER A 200 10.65 -15.28 -2.25
N LEU A 201 11.76 -14.82 -2.84
CA LEU A 201 12.51 -15.58 -3.84
C LEU A 201 13.30 -16.71 -3.19
N SER A 202 14.07 -16.41 -2.14
CA SER A 202 14.87 -17.43 -1.44
C SER A 202 14.01 -18.56 -0.88
N GLU A 203 12.80 -18.26 -0.43
CA GLU A 203 11.85 -19.26 0.04
C GLU A 203 11.32 -20.14 -1.10
N ARG A 204 10.97 -19.55 -2.25
CA ARG A 204 10.57 -20.32 -3.44
C ARG A 204 11.69 -21.24 -3.94
N GLU A 205 12.94 -20.75 -3.93
CA GLU A 205 14.12 -21.54 -4.29
C GLU A 205 14.32 -22.72 -3.34
N ARG A 206 14.15 -22.50 -2.01
CA ARG A 206 14.20 -23.62 -1.05
C ARG A 206 13.13 -24.66 -1.32
N GLY A 207 11.90 -24.23 -1.56
CA GLY A 207 10.78 -25.12 -1.90
C GLY A 207 11.03 -25.93 -3.17
N TYR A 208 11.57 -25.27 -4.20
CA TYR A 208 12.00 -25.93 -5.44
C TYR A 208 13.06 -27.00 -5.18
N CYS A 209 14.16 -26.64 -4.50
CA CYS A 209 15.24 -27.58 -4.20
C CYS A 209 14.79 -28.76 -3.33
N GLU A 210 13.92 -28.50 -2.34
CA GLU A 210 13.35 -29.55 -1.49
C GLU A 210 12.54 -30.57 -2.31
N ALA A 211 11.67 -30.08 -3.20
CA ALA A 211 10.86 -30.95 -4.04
C ALA A 211 11.72 -31.74 -5.06
N MET A 212 12.70 -31.10 -5.68
CA MET A 212 13.63 -31.80 -6.58
C MET A 212 14.34 -32.94 -5.86
N ARG A 213 14.80 -32.73 -4.61
CA ARG A 213 15.39 -33.75 -3.76
C ARG A 213 14.39 -34.85 -3.43
N ARG A 214 13.19 -34.50 -3.01
CA ARG A 214 12.14 -35.46 -2.64
C ARG A 214 11.78 -36.42 -3.78
N TYR A 215 11.85 -35.97 -5.02
CA TYR A 215 11.56 -36.78 -6.22
C TYR A 215 12.79 -37.40 -6.86
N GLY A 216 13.99 -37.30 -6.26
CA GLY A 216 15.21 -37.85 -6.79
C GLY A 216 15.68 -37.20 -8.08
N LEU A 217 15.36 -35.91 -8.26
CA LEU A 217 15.70 -35.14 -9.46
C LEU A 217 16.87 -34.15 -9.25
N GLU A 218 17.64 -34.28 -8.17
CA GLU A 218 18.74 -33.35 -7.82
C GLU A 218 19.76 -33.17 -8.94
N GLY A 219 20.04 -34.24 -9.69
CA GLY A 219 20.96 -34.19 -10.84
C GLY A 219 20.46 -33.31 -12.01
N TYR A 220 19.21 -32.91 -11.98
CA TYR A 220 18.58 -32.02 -12.96
C TYR A 220 18.16 -30.66 -12.35
N SER A 221 18.52 -30.43 -11.07
CA SER A 221 18.17 -29.21 -10.37
C SER A 221 19.07 -28.07 -10.83
N GLN A 222 18.48 -27.07 -11.47
CA GLN A 222 19.19 -25.87 -11.91
C GLN A 222 18.31 -24.63 -11.67
N ILE A 223 18.92 -23.57 -11.11
CA ILE A 223 18.31 -22.26 -10.95
C ILE A 223 19.08 -21.28 -11.82
N HIS A 224 18.37 -20.66 -12.74
CA HIS A 224 18.88 -19.60 -13.60
C HIS A 224 18.53 -18.26 -13.00
N TYR A 225 19.49 -17.35 -12.90
CA TYR A 225 19.29 -16.03 -12.35
C TYR A 225 19.24 -14.97 -13.43
N THR A 226 18.26 -14.11 -13.35
CA THR A 226 18.09 -12.95 -14.22
C THR A 226 18.09 -11.64 -13.41
N VAL A 227 18.40 -10.54 -14.05
CA VAL A 227 18.36 -9.22 -13.45
C VAL A 227 16.95 -8.63 -13.58
N TYR A 228 16.49 -7.94 -12.55
CA TYR A 228 15.20 -7.24 -12.59
C TYR A 228 15.15 -6.27 -13.78
N GLY A 229 14.08 -6.35 -14.55
CA GLY A 229 13.90 -5.57 -15.79
C GLY A 229 14.41 -6.25 -17.06
N HIS A 230 15.21 -7.32 -16.97
CA HIS A 230 15.79 -8.05 -18.11
C HIS A 230 15.27 -9.48 -18.28
N ALA A 231 14.27 -9.88 -17.49
CA ALA A 231 13.79 -11.26 -17.43
C ALA A 231 13.39 -11.84 -18.79
N GLN A 232 12.79 -11.05 -19.68
CA GLN A 232 12.34 -11.53 -20.98
C GLN A 232 13.54 -11.86 -21.90
N GLU A 233 14.54 -11.01 -21.95
CA GLU A 233 15.74 -11.19 -22.77
C GLU A 233 16.60 -12.37 -22.26
N ASP A 234 16.78 -12.45 -20.95
CA ASP A 234 17.54 -13.51 -20.32
C ASP A 234 16.84 -14.86 -20.44
N THR A 235 15.51 -14.91 -20.35
CA THR A 235 14.76 -16.16 -20.54
C THR A 235 14.97 -16.74 -21.92
N VAL A 236 14.98 -15.91 -22.97
CA VAL A 236 15.28 -16.38 -24.32
C VAL A 236 16.65 -17.03 -24.40
N ARG A 237 17.69 -16.42 -23.80
CA ARG A 237 19.06 -16.98 -23.78
C ARG A 237 19.20 -18.29 -23.01
N ILE A 238 18.37 -18.50 -21.98
CA ILE A 238 18.38 -19.74 -21.19
C ILE A 238 17.85 -20.92 -22.00
N PHE A 239 16.91 -20.65 -22.93
CA PHE A 239 16.28 -21.69 -23.75
C PHE A 239 16.88 -21.86 -25.16
N GLU A 240 17.78 -20.98 -25.60
CA GLU A 240 18.61 -21.16 -26.80
C GLU A 240 19.86 -22.00 -26.51
#